data_4f5f8ae88cd7b2f5061a1e528019fa7a
#
_entry.id   4f5f8ae88cd7b2f5061a1e528019fa7a
#
_cell.length_a   1.000
_cell.length_b   1.000
_cell.length_c   1.000
_cell.angle_alpha   90.00
_cell.angle_beta   90.00
_cell.angle_gamma   90.00
#
_symmetry.space_group_name_H-M   'P 1'
#
loop_
_entity.id
_entity.type
_entity.pdbx_description
1 polymer ?
#
loop_
_entity_poly.entity_id
_entity_poly.type
_entity_poly.pdbx_seq_one_letter_code
_entity_poly.pdbx_strand_id
1 'polypeptide(L)'
;MTKIGINGFGRIGRFVFRASTKREDIEVVAINDLLPVDYMAYMLKYDTMHGRFDGTVEYDLEKSLLIVNGKEIRVTACRDPKEINWGAVEAEYVVESTGLFLTEEKAQAHIEAGAKYVVMSAPSKDATPMFVVGVNENTYAGQKFVSNASCTTNCLAPIAKVLNDKFGIVEGLMTTVHSTTATQKTVDGPSMKDWRGGRAAAGNIIPSSTGAAKAVGKVIPELNGKLTGISMRVPTLDVSVVDLTVNLAKPATKEDICAAMKEAAEGELKGVLGYTEDDVVSSDFLGCPLTSIFDANAGVYLTDKFVKVISWYDNEIGYSNKVLDLIAHMKKVNG
;
A
#
# COMPACT_ATOMS: atom_id res chain seq x y z
N MET A 1 -8.86 -8.64 -20.32
CA MET A 1 -8.25 -8.90 -18.98
C MET A 1 -6.78 -8.51 -19.06
N THR A 2 -6.32 -7.66 -18.15
CA THR A 2 -4.93 -7.17 -18.10
C THR A 2 -4.05 -8.24 -17.45
N LYS A 3 -3.07 -8.75 -18.18
CA LYS A 3 -2.13 -9.76 -17.68
C LYS A 3 -1.03 -9.09 -16.88
N ILE A 4 -0.80 -9.52 -15.64
CA ILE A 4 0.23 -8.98 -14.76
C ILE A 4 1.19 -10.05 -14.26
N GLY A 5 2.44 -9.64 -13.99
CA GLY A 5 3.43 -10.41 -13.27
C GLY A 5 3.62 -9.85 -11.86
N ILE A 6 4.03 -10.70 -10.92
CA ILE A 6 4.41 -10.28 -9.56
C ILE A 6 5.86 -10.67 -9.31
N ASN A 7 6.71 -9.71 -8.98
CA ASN A 7 8.08 -9.95 -8.56
C ASN A 7 8.17 -9.78 -7.03
N GLY A 8 8.40 -10.89 -6.31
CA GLY A 8 8.35 -10.98 -4.86
C GLY A 8 6.98 -11.44 -4.34
N PHE A 9 6.94 -12.62 -3.73
CA PHE A 9 5.72 -13.21 -3.18
C PHE A 9 5.69 -13.16 -1.65
N GLY A 10 6.20 -12.02 -1.11
CA GLY A 10 6.09 -11.62 0.29
C GLY A 10 4.65 -11.26 0.68
N ARG A 11 4.45 -10.57 1.79
CA ARG A 11 3.12 -10.16 2.25
C ARG A 11 2.35 -9.44 1.12
N ILE A 12 2.89 -8.34 0.61
CA ILE A 12 2.19 -7.51 -0.40
C ILE A 12 1.96 -8.27 -1.70
N GLY A 13 2.97 -8.98 -2.24
CA GLY A 13 2.78 -9.77 -3.46
C GLY A 13 1.67 -10.82 -3.33
N ARG A 14 1.59 -11.51 -2.18
CA ARG A 14 0.50 -12.47 -1.91
C ARG A 14 -0.86 -11.81 -1.79
N PHE A 15 -0.96 -10.61 -1.18
CA PHE A 15 -2.26 -9.94 -1.06
C PHE A 15 -2.69 -9.26 -2.35
N VAL A 16 -1.77 -8.75 -3.16
CA VAL A 16 -2.06 -8.36 -4.55
C VAL A 16 -2.60 -9.57 -5.32
N PHE A 17 -1.98 -10.74 -5.16
CA PHE A 17 -2.48 -11.97 -5.78
C PHE A 17 -3.88 -12.33 -5.28
N ARG A 18 -4.10 -12.40 -3.94
CA ARG A 18 -5.42 -12.70 -3.37
C ARG A 18 -6.50 -11.71 -3.81
N ALA A 19 -6.18 -10.43 -3.88
CA ALA A 19 -7.10 -9.39 -4.35
C ALA A 19 -7.42 -9.56 -5.84
N SER A 20 -6.43 -9.94 -6.67
CA SER A 20 -6.64 -10.15 -8.12
C SER A 20 -7.60 -11.29 -8.42
N THR A 21 -7.66 -12.33 -7.57
CA THR A 21 -8.59 -13.46 -7.78
C THR A 21 -10.06 -13.09 -7.63
N LYS A 22 -10.36 -11.94 -7.06
CA LYS A 22 -11.72 -11.38 -6.91
C LYS A 22 -12.06 -10.37 -8.01
N ARG A 23 -11.22 -10.22 -9.03
CA ARG A 23 -11.36 -9.25 -10.12
C ARG A 23 -11.52 -9.95 -11.47
N GLU A 24 -12.27 -9.31 -12.37
CA GLU A 24 -12.48 -9.79 -13.74
C GLU A 24 -11.63 -9.03 -14.77
N ASP A 25 -11.04 -7.90 -14.38
CA ASP A 25 -10.27 -7.02 -15.26
C ASP A 25 -8.76 -7.31 -15.26
N ILE A 26 -8.25 -8.02 -14.24
CA ILE A 26 -6.82 -8.32 -14.05
C ILE A 26 -6.61 -9.82 -13.84
N GLU A 27 -5.50 -10.34 -14.41
CA GLU A 27 -5.09 -11.72 -14.25
C GLU A 27 -3.59 -11.80 -13.97
N VAL A 28 -3.20 -12.49 -12.87
CA VAL A 28 -1.81 -12.83 -12.60
C VAL A 28 -1.41 -14.05 -13.42
N VAL A 29 -0.44 -13.89 -14.32
CA VAL A 29 0.03 -14.96 -15.22
C VAL A 29 1.40 -15.52 -14.82
N ALA A 30 2.19 -14.80 -14.04
CA ALA A 30 3.46 -15.27 -13.53
C ALA A 30 3.84 -14.62 -12.20
N ILE A 31 4.62 -15.35 -11.42
CA ILE A 31 5.20 -14.91 -10.15
C ILE A 31 6.69 -15.26 -10.16
N ASN A 32 7.53 -14.34 -9.73
CA ASN A 32 8.93 -14.61 -9.45
C ASN A 32 9.20 -14.46 -7.96
N ASP A 33 9.74 -15.51 -7.34
CA ASP A 33 10.25 -15.48 -5.97
C ASP A 33 11.33 -16.55 -5.82
N LEU A 34 12.24 -16.40 -4.86
CA LEU A 34 13.32 -17.35 -4.63
C LEU A 34 12.89 -18.59 -3.81
N LEU A 35 11.63 -18.65 -3.43
CA LEU A 35 11.04 -19.75 -2.70
C LEU A 35 10.57 -20.87 -3.66
N PRO A 36 10.60 -22.14 -3.26
CA PRO A 36 10.04 -23.23 -4.03
C PRO A 36 8.50 -23.12 -4.10
N VAL A 37 7.92 -23.58 -5.21
CA VAL A 37 6.51 -23.39 -5.54
C VAL A 37 5.55 -24.06 -4.53
N ASP A 38 5.90 -25.20 -3.98
CA ASP A 38 5.12 -25.88 -2.95
C ASP A 38 5.02 -25.05 -1.67
N TYR A 39 6.12 -24.41 -1.27
CA TYR A 39 6.11 -23.49 -0.12
C TYR A 39 5.35 -22.20 -0.42
N MET A 40 5.41 -21.69 -1.65
CA MET A 40 4.59 -20.57 -2.08
C MET A 40 3.10 -20.91 -2.03
N ALA A 41 2.71 -22.12 -2.47
CA ALA A 41 1.35 -22.63 -2.37
C ALA A 41 0.89 -22.71 -0.90
N TYR A 42 1.74 -23.22 -0.01
CA TYR A 42 1.47 -23.26 1.43
C TYR A 42 1.21 -21.87 2.01
N MET A 43 2.09 -20.90 1.71
CA MET A 43 1.96 -19.52 2.20
C MET A 43 0.76 -18.78 1.61
N LEU A 44 0.35 -19.10 0.39
CA LEU A 44 -0.86 -18.53 -0.20
C LEU A 44 -2.11 -19.09 0.49
N LYS A 45 -2.09 -20.42 0.78
CA LYS A 45 -3.22 -21.13 1.35
C LYS A 45 -3.53 -20.74 2.79
N TYR A 46 -2.50 -20.46 3.59
CA TYR A 46 -2.64 -20.19 5.02
C TYR A 46 -2.07 -18.83 5.39
N ASP A 47 -2.84 -18.05 6.09
CA ASP A 47 -2.40 -16.76 6.64
C ASP A 47 -2.99 -16.56 8.04
N THR A 48 -2.17 -16.07 8.96
CA THR A 48 -2.55 -15.90 10.37
C THR A 48 -3.62 -14.83 10.54
N MET A 49 -3.49 -13.72 9.81
CA MET A 49 -4.40 -12.58 9.96
C MET A 49 -5.60 -12.67 9.03
N HIS A 50 -5.38 -13.09 7.78
CA HIS A 50 -6.43 -13.09 6.75
C HIS A 50 -6.99 -14.49 6.47
N GLY A 51 -6.64 -15.47 7.28
CA GLY A 51 -7.20 -16.82 7.21
C GLY A 51 -6.82 -17.58 5.95
N ARG A 52 -7.53 -18.66 5.72
CA ARG A 52 -7.34 -19.50 4.54
C ARG A 52 -7.72 -18.76 3.28
N PHE A 53 -7.00 -19.05 2.20
CA PHE A 53 -7.37 -18.62 0.87
C PHE A 53 -8.75 -19.17 0.49
N ASP A 54 -9.62 -18.30 -0.01
CA ASP A 54 -10.95 -18.66 -0.47
C ASP A 54 -10.87 -19.21 -1.91
N GLY A 55 -10.65 -20.52 -2.01
CA GLY A 55 -10.49 -21.22 -3.27
C GLY A 55 -9.53 -22.40 -3.19
N THR A 56 -9.21 -22.97 -4.35
CA THR A 56 -8.26 -24.08 -4.46
C THR A 56 -6.85 -23.57 -4.71
N VAL A 57 -5.87 -24.18 -4.05
CA VAL A 57 -4.44 -23.91 -4.26
C VAL A 57 -3.71 -25.22 -4.39
N GLU A 58 -3.15 -25.46 -5.56
CA GLU A 58 -2.38 -26.64 -5.93
C GLU A 58 -1.05 -26.20 -6.57
N TYR A 59 -0.16 -27.11 -6.85
CA TYR A 59 1.12 -26.83 -7.49
C TYR A 59 1.62 -28.02 -8.30
N ASP A 60 2.47 -27.74 -9.30
CA ASP A 60 3.22 -28.73 -10.07
C ASP A 60 4.72 -28.40 -9.93
N LEU A 61 5.45 -29.27 -9.22
CA LEU A 61 6.90 -29.09 -8.99
C LEU A 61 7.71 -29.22 -10.26
N GLU A 62 7.34 -30.17 -11.14
CA GLU A 62 8.11 -30.46 -12.35
C GLU A 62 8.02 -29.31 -13.36
N LYS A 63 6.83 -28.71 -13.48
CA LYS A 63 6.57 -27.59 -14.38
C LYS A 63 6.78 -26.22 -13.72
N SER A 64 7.05 -26.19 -12.41
CA SER A 64 7.11 -24.92 -11.63
C SER A 64 5.87 -24.07 -11.80
N LEU A 65 4.69 -24.67 -11.59
CA LEU A 65 3.41 -24.02 -11.68
C LEU A 65 2.73 -23.93 -10.32
N LEU A 66 2.20 -22.74 -10.00
CA LEU A 66 1.19 -22.56 -8.97
C LEU A 66 -0.18 -22.63 -9.66
N ILE A 67 -1.09 -23.49 -9.16
CA ILE A 67 -2.42 -23.69 -9.76
C ILE A 67 -3.46 -23.17 -8.76
N VAL A 68 -4.16 -22.11 -9.12
CA VAL A 68 -5.15 -21.47 -8.24
C VAL A 68 -6.49 -21.37 -8.96
N ASN A 69 -7.54 -21.95 -8.35
CA ASN A 69 -8.87 -22.05 -8.95
C ASN A 69 -8.83 -22.64 -10.37
N GLY A 70 -7.96 -23.63 -10.60
CA GLY A 70 -7.76 -24.30 -11.88
C GLY A 70 -6.95 -23.51 -12.91
N LYS A 71 -6.46 -22.30 -12.58
CA LYS A 71 -5.60 -21.51 -13.47
C LYS A 71 -4.13 -21.77 -13.16
N GLU A 72 -3.35 -22.04 -14.21
CA GLU A 72 -1.91 -22.24 -14.12
C GLU A 72 -1.17 -20.89 -14.13
N ILE A 73 -0.29 -20.69 -13.18
CA ILE A 73 0.52 -19.49 -13.00
C ILE A 73 1.98 -19.91 -13.02
N ARG A 74 2.74 -19.39 -13.98
CA ARG A 74 4.16 -19.68 -14.09
C ARG A 74 4.92 -19.13 -12.88
N VAL A 75 5.76 -19.96 -12.27
CA VAL A 75 6.65 -19.55 -11.18
C VAL A 75 8.10 -19.60 -11.66
N THR A 76 8.86 -18.56 -11.37
CA THR A 76 10.31 -18.48 -11.63
C THR A 76 11.06 -18.14 -10.34
N ALA A 77 12.36 -18.45 -10.30
CA ALA A 77 13.23 -18.20 -9.15
C ALA A 77 14.50 -17.43 -9.56
N CYS A 78 14.31 -16.38 -10.35
CA CYS A 78 15.38 -15.55 -10.90
C CYS A 78 15.77 -14.44 -9.90
N ARG A 79 17.07 -14.30 -9.64
CA ARG A 79 17.61 -13.16 -8.85
C ARG A 79 17.71 -11.89 -9.67
N ASP A 80 18.09 -12.02 -10.94
CA ASP A 80 18.11 -10.92 -11.90
C ASP A 80 16.76 -10.86 -12.62
N PRO A 81 16.01 -9.76 -12.52
CA PRO A 81 14.72 -9.63 -13.19
C PRO A 81 14.79 -9.75 -14.72
N LYS A 82 15.94 -9.52 -15.34
CA LYS A 82 16.14 -9.70 -16.79
C LYS A 82 15.90 -11.14 -17.25
N GLU A 83 16.13 -12.12 -16.35
CA GLU A 83 16.00 -13.54 -16.65
C GLU A 83 14.57 -14.06 -16.50
N ILE A 84 13.63 -13.27 -15.94
CA ILE A 84 12.27 -13.73 -15.65
C ILE A 84 11.46 -14.01 -16.90
N ASN A 85 11.72 -13.27 -18.00
CA ASN A 85 11.03 -13.42 -19.27
C ASN A 85 9.51 -13.23 -19.15
N TRP A 86 9.09 -12.05 -18.72
CA TRP A 86 7.68 -11.64 -18.62
C TRP A 86 6.95 -11.71 -19.97
N GLY A 87 7.68 -11.45 -21.05
CA GLY A 87 7.14 -11.49 -22.42
C GLY A 87 6.60 -12.86 -22.83
N ALA A 88 7.19 -13.96 -22.33
CA ALA A 88 6.76 -15.32 -22.67
C ALA A 88 5.33 -15.66 -22.16
N VAL A 89 4.83 -14.93 -21.17
CA VAL A 89 3.48 -15.07 -20.62
C VAL A 89 2.61 -13.83 -20.88
N GLU A 90 3.10 -12.91 -21.68
CA GLU A 90 2.42 -11.65 -22.01
C GLU A 90 2.06 -10.80 -20.78
N ALA A 91 2.87 -10.87 -19.71
CA ALA A 91 2.69 -10.02 -18.54
C ALA A 91 3.02 -8.56 -18.92
N GLU A 92 1.98 -7.77 -19.11
CA GLU A 92 2.09 -6.38 -19.57
C GLU A 92 2.57 -5.44 -18.46
N TYR A 93 2.05 -5.64 -17.25
CA TYR A 93 2.40 -4.90 -16.04
C TYR A 93 3.12 -5.82 -15.05
N VAL A 94 4.12 -5.31 -14.36
CA VAL A 94 4.80 -6.01 -13.28
C VAL A 94 4.61 -5.26 -11.96
N VAL A 95 4.10 -5.96 -10.96
CA VAL A 95 4.10 -5.48 -9.57
C VAL A 95 5.45 -5.83 -8.95
N GLU A 96 6.26 -4.81 -8.69
CA GLU A 96 7.55 -4.95 -8.00
C GLU A 96 7.33 -4.88 -6.48
N SER A 97 7.34 -6.03 -5.81
CA SER A 97 7.06 -6.17 -4.37
C SER A 97 8.20 -6.80 -3.56
N THR A 98 9.41 -6.86 -4.11
CA THR A 98 10.61 -7.30 -3.38
C THR A 98 11.19 -6.21 -2.48
N GLY A 99 10.93 -4.92 -2.78
CA GLY A 99 11.56 -3.77 -2.13
C GLY A 99 13.01 -3.50 -2.56
N LEU A 100 13.51 -4.20 -3.58
CA LEU A 100 14.90 -4.10 -4.06
C LEU A 100 15.04 -3.18 -5.29
N PHE A 101 14.06 -3.21 -6.21
CA PHE A 101 14.10 -2.52 -7.50
C PHE A 101 13.21 -1.27 -7.49
N LEU A 102 13.52 -0.31 -6.61
CA LEU A 102 12.71 0.87 -6.31
C LEU A 102 13.24 2.16 -6.98
N THR A 103 13.97 2.03 -8.06
CA THR A 103 14.40 3.13 -8.93
C THR A 103 14.13 2.74 -10.38
N GLU A 104 13.93 3.73 -11.25
CA GLU A 104 13.73 3.50 -12.69
C GLU A 104 14.87 2.67 -13.28
N GLU A 105 16.13 3.02 -12.94
CA GLU A 105 17.33 2.29 -13.39
C GLU A 105 17.25 0.79 -13.05
N LYS A 106 16.87 0.44 -11.81
CA LYS A 106 16.79 -0.95 -11.39
C LYS A 106 15.57 -1.67 -11.96
N ALA A 107 14.43 -0.98 -12.02
CA ALA A 107 13.18 -1.53 -12.54
C ALA A 107 13.22 -1.73 -14.06
N GLN A 108 14.14 -1.08 -14.78
CA GLN A 108 14.36 -1.26 -16.21
C GLN A 108 14.59 -2.71 -16.59
N ALA A 109 15.17 -3.52 -15.69
CA ALA A 109 15.38 -4.95 -15.89
C ALA A 109 14.06 -5.72 -16.18
N HIS A 110 12.93 -5.27 -15.64
CA HIS A 110 11.62 -5.87 -15.95
C HIS A 110 11.15 -5.55 -17.37
N ILE A 111 11.46 -4.35 -17.86
CA ILE A 111 11.14 -3.96 -19.24
C ILE A 111 11.98 -4.78 -20.21
N GLU A 112 13.29 -4.97 -19.91
CA GLU A 112 14.18 -5.81 -20.69
C GLU A 112 13.73 -7.28 -20.72
N ALA A 113 13.05 -7.75 -19.66
CA ALA A 113 12.43 -9.07 -19.58
C ALA A 113 11.05 -9.17 -20.29
N GLY A 114 10.60 -8.10 -20.96
CA GLY A 114 9.40 -8.10 -21.80
C GLY A 114 8.14 -7.51 -21.18
N ALA A 115 8.19 -6.93 -19.98
CA ALA A 115 7.09 -6.14 -19.43
C ALA A 115 6.99 -4.78 -20.13
N LYS A 116 5.82 -4.14 -20.11
CA LYS A 116 5.64 -2.78 -20.64
C LYS A 116 5.70 -1.73 -19.54
N TYR A 117 5.20 -2.06 -18.37
CA TYR A 117 5.05 -1.14 -17.23
C TYR A 117 5.44 -1.82 -15.93
N VAL A 118 5.97 -1.04 -14.99
CA VAL A 118 6.33 -1.50 -13.63
C VAL A 118 5.66 -0.63 -12.59
N VAL A 119 4.95 -1.27 -11.66
CA VAL A 119 4.33 -0.62 -10.49
C VAL A 119 5.10 -1.06 -9.24
N MET A 120 5.84 -0.15 -8.65
CA MET A 120 6.56 -0.39 -7.40
C MET A 120 5.58 -0.35 -6.22
N SER A 121 5.52 -1.43 -5.44
CA SER A 121 4.67 -1.52 -4.24
C SER A 121 5.35 -0.95 -2.98
N ALA A 122 6.14 0.11 -3.16
CA ALA A 122 6.81 0.87 -2.11
C ALA A 122 7.16 2.26 -2.65
N PRO A 123 7.45 3.25 -1.79
CA PRO A 123 7.92 4.56 -2.24
C PRO A 123 9.18 4.44 -3.10
N SER A 124 9.18 5.11 -4.26
CA SER A 124 10.36 5.19 -5.11
C SER A 124 11.52 5.89 -4.40
N LYS A 125 12.75 5.45 -4.71
CA LYS A 125 13.98 6.01 -4.14
C LYS A 125 14.66 7.05 -5.03
N ASP A 126 14.03 7.38 -6.15
CA ASP A 126 14.45 8.37 -7.14
C ASP A 126 13.29 9.31 -7.51
N ALA A 127 13.32 9.87 -8.71
CA ALA A 127 12.29 10.76 -9.25
C ALA A 127 11.09 10.02 -9.86
N THR A 128 11.04 8.68 -9.83
CA THR A 128 9.88 7.92 -10.30
C THR A 128 8.59 8.43 -9.65
N PRO A 129 7.57 8.79 -10.44
CA PRO A 129 6.36 9.40 -9.91
C PRO A 129 5.60 8.44 -8.99
N MET A 130 5.04 9.02 -7.92
CA MET A 130 4.19 8.31 -6.97
C MET A 130 2.73 8.70 -7.19
N PHE A 131 1.86 7.69 -7.18
CA PHE A 131 0.42 7.87 -7.30
C PHE A 131 -0.29 7.28 -6.09
N VAL A 132 -1.31 8.00 -5.64
CA VAL A 132 -2.30 7.55 -4.66
C VAL A 132 -3.66 7.63 -5.32
N VAL A 133 -4.32 6.49 -5.48
CA VAL A 133 -5.65 6.41 -6.10
C VAL A 133 -6.65 7.26 -5.32
N GLY A 134 -7.45 8.04 -6.02
CA GLY A 134 -8.38 9.04 -5.48
C GLY A 134 -7.74 10.40 -5.19
N VAL A 135 -6.40 10.52 -5.27
CA VAL A 135 -5.70 11.77 -4.95
C VAL A 135 -5.05 12.40 -6.19
N ASN A 136 -4.19 11.66 -6.89
CA ASN A 136 -3.44 12.20 -8.03
C ASN A 136 -3.26 11.23 -9.20
N GLU A 137 -3.90 10.07 -9.22
CA GLU A 137 -3.79 9.10 -10.32
C GLU A 137 -4.22 9.68 -11.67
N ASN A 138 -5.09 10.69 -11.65
CA ASN A 138 -5.53 11.39 -12.85
C ASN A 138 -4.41 12.19 -13.54
N THR A 139 -3.27 12.38 -12.87
CA THR A 139 -2.07 13.00 -13.46
C THR A 139 -1.17 11.99 -14.17
N TYR A 140 -1.52 10.69 -14.15
CA TYR A 140 -0.80 9.68 -14.92
C TYR A 140 -0.93 9.95 -16.43
N ALA A 141 0.19 9.96 -17.12
CA ALA A 141 0.30 10.30 -18.53
C ALA A 141 1.16 9.29 -19.32
N GLY A 142 1.07 8.00 -18.98
CA GLY A 142 1.77 6.93 -19.70
C GLY A 142 3.17 6.60 -19.21
N GLN A 143 3.56 7.02 -18.00
CA GLN A 143 4.87 6.70 -17.41
C GLN A 143 5.05 5.17 -17.28
N LYS A 144 6.22 4.67 -17.73
CA LYS A 144 6.52 3.22 -17.69
C LYS A 144 6.77 2.71 -16.27
N PHE A 145 7.35 3.56 -15.41
CA PHE A 145 7.66 3.26 -14.02
C PHE A 145 6.84 4.16 -13.13
N VAL A 146 6.13 3.57 -12.21
CA VAL A 146 5.33 4.29 -11.21
C VAL A 146 5.46 3.63 -9.85
N SER A 147 5.21 4.40 -8.80
CA SER A 147 5.13 3.89 -7.43
C SER A 147 3.73 4.11 -6.88
N ASN A 148 3.18 3.10 -6.21
CA ASN A 148 1.93 3.21 -5.45
C ASN A 148 2.16 3.84 -4.05
N ALA A 149 3.28 4.53 -3.83
CA ALA A 149 3.70 5.09 -2.54
C ALA A 149 3.75 4.02 -1.41
N SER A 150 3.47 4.41 -0.16
CA SER A 150 3.36 3.48 0.98
C SER A 150 1.92 3.31 1.44
N CYS A 151 1.64 2.28 2.23
CA CYS A 151 0.33 2.09 2.87
C CYS A 151 -0.05 3.29 3.74
N THR A 152 0.90 3.83 4.51
CA THR A 152 0.68 5.03 5.34
C THR A 152 0.41 6.27 4.48
N THR A 153 1.10 6.45 3.34
CA THR A 153 0.81 7.56 2.41
C THR A 153 -0.58 7.43 1.81
N ASN A 154 -1.01 6.20 1.48
CA ASN A 154 -2.34 5.92 0.96
C ASN A 154 -3.45 6.19 1.99
N CYS A 155 -3.17 6.05 3.28
CA CYS A 155 -4.10 6.44 4.34
C CYS A 155 -4.09 7.96 4.58
N LEU A 156 -2.92 8.57 4.64
CA LEU A 156 -2.75 9.99 4.99
C LEU A 156 -3.23 10.93 3.88
N ALA A 157 -2.92 10.62 2.62
CA ALA A 157 -3.17 11.55 1.50
C ALA A 157 -4.66 11.86 1.29
N PRO A 158 -5.61 10.92 1.37
CA PRO A 158 -7.03 11.21 1.24
C PRO A 158 -7.55 12.22 2.28
N ILE A 159 -7.26 11.99 3.57
CA ILE A 159 -7.70 12.91 4.63
C ILE A 159 -6.99 14.26 4.56
N ALA A 160 -5.70 14.27 4.21
CA ALA A 160 -4.95 15.51 3.99
C ALA A 160 -5.49 16.31 2.80
N LYS A 161 -5.90 15.63 1.71
CA LYS A 161 -6.55 16.26 0.56
C LYS A 161 -7.83 16.96 0.97
N VAL A 162 -8.74 16.28 1.65
CA VAL A 162 -10.02 16.86 2.10
C VAL A 162 -9.79 18.08 2.99
N LEU A 163 -8.90 17.95 3.99
CA LEU A 163 -8.59 19.07 4.89
C LEU A 163 -7.97 20.25 4.15
N ASN A 164 -7.04 19.98 3.22
CA ASN A 164 -6.38 21.03 2.46
C ASN A 164 -7.35 21.74 1.49
N ASP A 165 -8.16 21.00 0.78
CA ASP A 165 -9.08 21.54 -0.23
C ASP A 165 -10.19 22.39 0.41
N LYS A 166 -10.73 21.96 1.55
CA LYS A 166 -11.83 22.65 2.24
C LYS A 166 -11.33 23.79 3.15
N PHE A 167 -10.29 23.53 3.93
CA PHE A 167 -9.87 24.42 5.03
C PHE A 167 -8.45 24.97 4.88
N GLY A 168 -7.63 24.38 4.01
CA GLY A 168 -6.21 24.72 3.86
C GLY A 168 -5.37 24.21 5.04
N ILE A 169 -4.29 23.49 4.76
CA ILE A 169 -3.31 23.08 5.76
C ILE A 169 -2.15 24.07 5.74
N VAL A 170 -1.86 24.68 6.88
CA VAL A 170 -0.67 25.55 7.08
C VAL A 170 0.54 24.65 7.32
N GLU A 171 0.43 23.79 8.32
CA GLU A 171 1.47 22.82 8.71
C GLU A 171 0.86 21.68 9.52
N GLY A 172 1.59 20.57 9.65
CA GLY A 172 1.10 19.45 10.44
C GLY A 172 2.17 18.40 10.76
N LEU A 173 1.87 17.65 11.84
CA LEU A 173 2.65 16.50 12.27
C LEU A 173 1.80 15.24 12.20
N MET A 174 2.37 14.18 11.63
CA MET A 174 1.72 12.89 11.54
C MET A 174 2.47 11.87 12.40
N THR A 175 1.73 11.13 13.22
CA THR A 175 2.21 9.89 13.81
C THR A 175 1.43 8.73 13.26
N THR A 176 2.09 7.74 12.67
CA THR A 176 1.42 6.46 12.44
C THR A 176 1.75 5.50 13.57
N VAL A 177 0.71 5.00 14.25
CA VAL A 177 0.82 3.84 15.14
C VAL A 177 0.62 2.62 14.26
N HIS A 178 1.73 1.93 13.95
CA HIS A 178 1.80 0.98 12.86
C HIS A 178 2.03 -0.44 13.37
N SER A 179 1.30 -1.39 12.82
CA SER A 179 1.51 -2.81 13.08
C SER A 179 2.92 -3.27 12.68
N THR A 180 3.31 -4.44 13.15
CA THR A 180 4.60 -5.05 12.83
C THR A 180 4.70 -5.38 11.35
N THR A 181 5.91 -5.32 10.81
CA THR A 181 6.19 -5.69 9.43
C THR A 181 7.34 -6.69 9.36
N ALA A 182 7.47 -7.40 8.24
CA ALA A 182 8.48 -8.45 8.03
C ALA A 182 9.94 -7.97 8.18
N THR A 183 10.20 -6.68 8.20
CA THR A 183 11.55 -6.12 8.42
C THR A 183 11.96 -6.06 9.89
N GLN A 184 11.00 -6.18 10.82
CA GLN A 184 11.25 -6.16 12.25
C GLN A 184 11.75 -7.53 12.76
N LYS A 185 12.40 -7.54 13.91
CA LYS A 185 12.92 -8.76 14.53
C LYS A 185 11.92 -9.37 15.50
N THR A 186 11.80 -10.69 15.53
CA THR A 186 10.99 -11.40 16.51
C THR A 186 11.59 -11.33 17.91
N VAL A 187 12.91 -11.45 18.01
CA VAL A 187 13.72 -11.27 19.23
C VAL A 187 14.81 -10.23 18.99
N ASP A 188 15.43 -9.71 20.05
CA ASP A 188 16.54 -8.76 19.92
C ASP A 188 17.64 -9.33 19.01
N GLY A 189 17.99 -8.61 17.96
CA GLY A 189 18.97 -9.03 16.98
C GLY A 189 19.65 -7.85 16.28
N PRO A 190 20.77 -8.06 15.63
CA PRO A 190 21.55 -6.99 15.01
C PRO A 190 20.77 -6.30 13.87
N SER A 191 20.78 -4.98 13.87
CA SER A 191 20.23 -4.13 12.83
C SER A 191 21.10 -2.88 12.69
N MET A 192 22.11 -2.93 11.83
CA MET A 192 23.15 -1.90 11.73
C MET A 192 22.64 -0.54 11.24
N LYS A 193 21.56 -0.53 10.46
CA LYS A 193 20.97 0.71 9.90
C LYS A 193 19.90 1.31 10.79
N ASP A 194 19.22 0.50 11.58
CA ASP A 194 18.14 0.91 12.48
C ASP A 194 18.22 0.10 13.78
N TRP A 195 18.92 0.62 14.77
CA TRP A 195 19.14 -0.08 16.03
C TRP A 195 17.83 -0.36 16.78
N ARG A 196 16.88 0.58 16.71
CA ARG A 196 15.56 0.40 17.33
C ARG A 196 14.77 -0.72 16.63
N GLY A 197 14.84 -0.81 15.30
CA GLY A 197 14.23 -1.89 14.53
C GLY A 197 14.87 -3.27 14.74
N GLY A 198 16.04 -3.33 15.43
CA GLY A 198 16.67 -4.56 15.90
C GLY A 198 16.06 -5.15 17.17
N ARG A 199 15.18 -4.42 17.87
CA ARG A 199 14.53 -4.88 19.11
C ARG A 199 13.32 -5.74 18.80
N ALA A 200 13.00 -6.65 19.73
CA ALA A 200 11.89 -7.58 19.63
C ALA A 200 10.55 -6.86 19.42
N ALA A 201 9.90 -7.12 18.28
CA ALA A 201 8.69 -6.43 17.86
C ALA A 201 7.49 -6.68 18.79
N ALA A 202 7.35 -7.92 19.29
CA ALA A 202 6.21 -8.32 20.12
C ALA A 202 6.24 -7.76 21.56
N GLY A 203 7.38 -7.21 22.00
CA GLY A 203 7.55 -6.72 23.38
C GLY A 203 7.81 -5.21 23.51
N ASN A 204 7.72 -4.46 22.41
CA ASN A 204 8.14 -3.05 22.43
C ASN A 204 7.23 -2.13 21.62
N ILE A 205 7.15 -0.87 22.01
CA ILE A 205 6.78 0.26 21.16
C ILE A 205 8.08 0.81 20.57
N ILE A 206 8.21 0.76 19.23
CA ILE A 206 9.47 1.07 18.54
C ILE A 206 9.30 2.34 17.68
N PRO A 207 9.88 3.48 18.07
CA PRO A 207 9.96 4.66 17.22
C PRO A 207 10.79 4.36 15.96
N SER A 208 10.24 4.69 14.80
CA SER A 208 10.88 4.47 13.50
C SER A 208 10.69 5.69 12.61
N SER A 209 11.67 6.00 11.77
CA SER A 209 11.49 7.04 10.77
C SER A 209 10.48 6.61 9.71
N THR A 210 9.74 7.57 9.17
CA THR A 210 8.85 7.36 8.03
C THR A 210 8.96 8.51 7.04
N GLY A 211 8.97 8.17 5.77
CA GLY A 211 8.87 9.14 4.68
C GLY A 211 7.44 9.44 4.24
N ALA A 212 6.44 8.80 4.87
CA ALA A 212 5.06 8.85 4.39
C ALA A 212 4.47 10.26 4.37
N ALA A 213 4.70 11.07 5.42
CA ALA A 213 4.20 12.45 5.47
C ALA A 213 4.89 13.36 4.42
N LYS A 214 6.20 13.16 4.19
CA LYS A 214 6.92 13.89 3.13
C LYS A 214 6.46 13.45 1.73
N ALA A 215 6.10 12.17 1.56
CA ALA A 215 5.59 11.63 0.30
C ALA A 215 4.23 12.25 -0.07
N VAL A 216 3.42 12.69 0.90
CA VAL A 216 2.18 13.43 0.61
C VAL A 216 2.46 14.70 -0.19
N GLY A 217 3.54 15.41 0.09
CA GLY A 217 3.95 16.58 -0.70
C GLY A 217 4.38 16.29 -2.14
N LYS A 218 4.63 15.00 -2.48
CA LYS A 218 4.87 14.58 -3.87
C LYS A 218 3.57 14.26 -4.62
N VAL A 219 2.53 13.84 -3.92
CA VAL A 219 1.22 13.52 -4.52
C VAL A 219 0.22 14.68 -4.42
N ILE A 220 0.42 15.58 -3.45
CA ILE A 220 -0.32 16.85 -3.28
C ILE A 220 0.72 17.97 -3.18
N PRO A 221 1.13 18.59 -4.30
CA PRO A 221 2.23 19.57 -4.33
C PRO A 221 2.06 20.76 -3.39
N GLU A 222 0.82 21.18 -3.11
CA GLU A 222 0.48 22.27 -2.18
C GLU A 222 0.87 21.97 -0.74
N LEU A 223 1.04 20.69 -0.39
CA LEU A 223 1.47 20.22 0.93
C LEU A 223 2.97 19.96 1.02
N ASN A 224 3.74 20.25 -0.04
CA ASN A 224 5.18 20.06 -0.01
C ASN A 224 5.83 20.94 1.07
N GLY A 225 6.58 20.30 1.97
CA GLY A 225 7.25 20.97 3.09
C GLY A 225 6.35 21.30 4.29
N LYS A 226 5.03 21.09 4.21
CA LYS A 226 4.09 21.40 5.28
C LYS A 226 3.85 20.23 6.25
N LEU A 227 4.12 19.00 5.82
CA LEU A 227 3.88 17.79 6.63
C LEU A 227 5.18 17.04 6.89
N THR A 228 5.35 16.59 8.12
CA THR A 228 6.38 15.63 8.52
C THR A 228 5.81 14.66 9.56
N GLY A 229 6.55 13.61 9.91
CA GLY A 229 6.01 12.66 10.89
C GLY A 229 6.95 11.54 11.28
N ILE A 230 6.44 10.68 12.17
CA ILE A 230 7.12 9.55 12.78
C ILE A 230 6.21 8.31 12.73
N SER A 231 6.81 7.13 12.79
CA SER A 231 6.09 5.87 13.00
C SER A 231 6.38 5.32 14.39
N MET A 232 5.35 4.87 15.09
CA MET A 232 5.44 4.07 16.31
C MET A 232 5.02 2.64 15.96
N ARG A 233 5.98 1.70 15.92
CA ARG A 233 5.66 0.27 15.73
C ARG A 233 5.15 -0.31 17.03
N VAL A 234 4.03 -1.01 16.97
CA VAL A 234 3.35 -1.64 18.11
C VAL A 234 3.15 -3.13 17.88
N PRO A 235 2.96 -3.95 18.94
CA PRO A 235 2.82 -5.40 18.84
C PRO A 235 1.44 -5.86 18.31
N THR A 236 0.92 -5.22 17.29
CA THR A 236 -0.23 -5.69 16.50
C THR A 236 0.28 -6.28 15.20
N LEU A 237 -0.40 -7.28 14.65
CA LEU A 237 0.06 -7.99 13.47
C LEU A 237 -0.39 -7.35 12.16
N ASP A 238 -1.53 -6.64 12.19
CA ASP A 238 -2.08 -5.91 11.06
C ASP A 238 -3.00 -4.79 11.56
N VAL A 239 -3.44 -3.93 10.68
CA VAL A 239 -4.19 -2.70 10.86
C VAL A 239 -3.41 -1.65 11.66
N SER A 240 -3.26 -0.52 11.05
CA SER A 240 -2.51 0.64 11.55
C SER A 240 -3.42 1.86 11.60
N VAL A 241 -2.96 2.92 12.26
CA VAL A 241 -3.69 4.18 12.36
C VAL A 241 -2.78 5.37 12.09
N VAL A 242 -3.30 6.34 11.36
CA VAL A 242 -2.73 7.68 11.19
C VAL A 242 -3.35 8.63 12.20
N ASP A 243 -2.51 9.26 13.00
CA ASP A 243 -2.81 10.42 13.84
C ASP A 243 -2.22 11.65 13.13
N LEU A 244 -3.08 12.52 12.60
CA LEU A 244 -2.68 13.71 11.90
C LEU A 244 -3.12 14.95 12.68
N THR A 245 -2.14 15.69 13.22
CA THR A 245 -2.37 16.99 13.89
C THR A 245 -1.97 18.12 12.94
N VAL A 246 -2.89 19.06 12.67
CA VAL A 246 -2.68 20.15 11.72
C VAL A 246 -3.13 21.50 12.25
N ASN A 247 -2.48 22.56 11.75
CA ASN A 247 -2.97 23.91 11.77
C ASN A 247 -3.71 24.20 10.45
N LEU A 248 -4.97 24.59 10.54
CA LEU A 248 -5.81 24.97 9.40
C LEU A 248 -5.69 26.48 9.10
N ALA A 249 -5.75 26.84 7.82
CA ALA A 249 -5.77 28.24 7.41
C ALA A 249 -7.14 28.90 7.70
N LYS A 250 -8.23 28.15 7.47
CA LYS A 250 -9.60 28.58 7.76
C LYS A 250 -10.12 27.88 9.02
N PRO A 251 -10.91 28.55 9.86
CA PRO A 251 -11.53 27.89 11.00
C PRO A 251 -12.53 26.83 10.55
N ALA A 252 -12.60 25.73 11.31
CA ALA A 252 -13.54 24.63 11.08
C ALA A 252 -13.95 23.98 12.41
N THR A 253 -15.22 23.72 12.59
CA THR A 253 -15.72 22.95 13.73
C THR A 253 -15.48 21.45 13.50
N LYS A 254 -15.70 20.62 14.53
CA LYS A 254 -15.74 19.15 14.39
C LYS A 254 -16.74 18.76 13.31
N GLU A 255 -17.92 19.34 13.38
CA GLU A 255 -19.05 19.06 12.50
C GLU A 255 -18.70 19.37 11.04
N ASP A 256 -18.02 20.51 10.77
CA ASP A 256 -17.57 20.88 9.44
C ASP A 256 -16.57 19.87 8.85
N ILE A 257 -15.61 19.43 9.68
CA ILE A 257 -14.59 18.46 9.27
C ILE A 257 -15.25 17.09 9.02
N CYS A 258 -16.10 16.62 9.94
CA CYS A 258 -16.81 15.35 9.77
C CYS A 258 -17.71 15.36 8.54
N ALA A 259 -18.44 16.46 8.29
CA ALA A 259 -19.29 16.62 7.10
C ALA A 259 -18.46 16.57 5.81
N ALA A 260 -17.31 17.27 5.77
CA ALA A 260 -16.42 17.26 4.61
C ALA A 260 -15.83 15.87 4.34
N MET A 261 -15.42 15.14 5.38
CA MET A 261 -14.91 13.78 5.24
C MET A 261 -15.98 12.79 4.77
N LYS A 262 -17.20 12.91 5.31
CA LYS A 262 -18.34 12.08 4.90
C LYS A 262 -18.73 12.35 3.45
N GLU A 263 -18.85 13.62 3.06
CA GLU A 263 -19.10 14.03 1.67
C GLU A 263 -18.06 13.42 0.71
N ALA A 264 -16.77 13.51 1.05
CA ALA A 264 -15.71 12.97 0.23
C ALA A 264 -15.76 11.42 0.15
N ALA A 265 -16.01 10.75 1.28
CA ALA A 265 -16.09 9.28 1.35
C ALA A 265 -17.26 8.72 0.53
N GLU A 266 -18.40 9.41 0.51
CA GLU A 266 -19.58 9.03 -0.27
C GLU A 266 -19.50 9.49 -1.74
N GLY A 267 -18.65 10.48 -2.02
CA GLY A 267 -18.49 11.15 -3.32
C GLY A 267 -17.16 10.83 -4.03
N GLU A 268 -16.29 11.84 -4.14
CA GLU A 268 -15.07 11.79 -4.97
C GLU A 268 -14.04 10.73 -4.50
N LEU A 269 -14.00 10.41 -3.21
CA LEU A 269 -13.09 9.42 -2.63
C LEU A 269 -13.78 8.08 -2.34
N LYS A 270 -14.94 7.82 -2.93
CA LYS A 270 -15.64 6.55 -2.76
C LYS A 270 -14.75 5.38 -3.19
N GLY A 271 -14.66 4.37 -2.32
CA GLY A 271 -13.78 3.21 -2.53
C GLY A 271 -12.31 3.44 -2.14
N VAL A 272 -11.98 4.64 -1.63
CA VAL A 272 -10.65 5.00 -1.10
C VAL A 272 -10.77 5.42 0.36
N LEU A 273 -11.60 6.44 0.63
CA LEU A 273 -11.89 6.94 1.97
C LEU A 273 -13.18 6.29 2.50
N GLY A 274 -13.12 5.79 3.72
CA GLY A 274 -14.26 5.38 4.54
C GLY A 274 -14.53 6.41 5.63
N TYR A 275 -15.68 6.28 6.29
CA TYR A 275 -16.13 7.14 7.38
C TYR A 275 -16.84 6.29 8.42
N THR A 276 -16.50 6.47 9.70
CA THR A 276 -17.19 5.80 10.81
C THR A 276 -17.51 6.77 11.94
N GLU A 277 -18.64 6.53 12.61
CA GLU A 277 -19.05 7.17 13.86
C GLU A 277 -19.14 6.15 15.01
N ASP A 278 -18.77 4.89 14.75
CA ASP A 278 -18.77 3.83 15.75
C ASP A 278 -17.51 3.91 16.62
N ASP A 279 -17.61 3.40 17.86
CA ASP A 279 -16.49 3.27 18.78
C ASP A 279 -15.66 2.02 18.40
N VAL A 280 -14.76 2.17 17.45
CA VAL A 280 -13.99 1.10 16.80
C VAL A 280 -12.56 1.00 17.30
N VAL A 281 -11.95 -0.17 17.07
CA VAL A 281 -10.53 -0.43 17.28
C VAL A 281 -9.91 -1.04 16.03
N SER A 282 -8.57 -1.18 16.00
CA SER A 282 -7.84 -1.63 14.80
C SER A 282 -8.37 -2.94 14.20
N SER A 283 -8.73 -3.94 15.02
CA SER A 283 -9.17 -5.25 14.53
C SER A 283 -10.50 -5.22 13.75
N ASP A 284 -11.30 -4.17 13.91
CA ASP A 284 -12.58 -4.02 13.20
C ASP A 284 -12.37 -3.72 11.70
N PHE A 285 -11.17 -3.30 11.33
CA PHE A 285 -10.81 -2.99 9.95
C PHE A 285 -9.96 -4.06 9.27
N LEU A 286 -9.76 -5.21 9.91
CA LEU A 286 -9.03 -6.32 9.32
C LEU A 286 -9.72 -6.81 8.04
N GLY A 287 -9.00 -6.85 6.92
CA GLY A 287 -9.53 -7.22 5.61
C GLY A 287 -10.27 -6.08 4.89
N CYS A 288 -10.31 -4.87 5.45
CA CYS A 288 -10.94 -3.72 4.80
C CYS A 288 -10.17 -3.30 3.53
N PRO A 289 -10.82 -3.22 2.35
CA PRO A 289 -10.17 -2.84 1.10
C PRO A 289 -9.93 -1.34 0.95
N LEU A 290 -10.49 -0.51 1.84
CA LEU A 290 -10.27 0.94 1.84
C LEU A 290 -8.88 1.25 2.42
N THR A 291 -8.24 2.29 1.92
CA THR A 291 -6.89 2.68 2.38
C THR A 291 -6.89 3.74 3.47
N SER A 292 -8.04 4.33 3.77
CA SER A 292 -8.18 5.41 4.77
C SER A 292 -9.59 5.36 5.31
N ILE A 293 -9.78 5.14 6.59
CA ILE A 293 -11.11 5.16 7.23
C ILE A 293 -11.09 6.24 8.32
N PHE A 294 -11.70 7.39 8.01
CA PHE A 294 -11.79 8.50 8.95
C PHE A 294 -12.70 8.15 10.13
N ASP A 295 -12.16 8.36 11.34
CA ASP A 295 -12.87 8.13 12.60
C ASP A 295 -13.37 9.47 13.15
N ALA A 296 -14.67 9.70 13.06
CA ALA A 296 -15.31 10.94 13.47
C ALA A 296 -15.26 11.18 14.98
N ASN A 297 -15.17 10.10 15.78
CA ASN A 297 -15.22 10.18 17.24
C ASN A 297 -13.85 10.20 17.91
N ALA A 298 -12.79 9.75 17.24
CA ALA A 298 -11.43 9.71 17.80
C ALA A 298 -10.64 11.02 17.65
N GLY A 299 -11.17 12.01 16.92
CA GLY A 299 -10.50 13.29 16.68
C GLY A 299 -10.46 14.20 17.91
N VAL A 300 -9.49 15.11 17.97
CA VAL A 300 -9.33 16.14 19.03
C VAL A 300 -9.33 17.52 18.37
N TYR A 301 -10.18 18.42 18.85
CA TYR A 301 -10.36 19.76 18.33
C TYR A 301 -10.03 20.78 19.45
N LEU A 302 -8.75 21.20 19.53
CA LEU A 302 -8.29 22.10 20.59
C LEU A 302 -8.77 23.53 20.34
N THR A 303 -8.73 23.98 19.09
CA THR A 303 -9.30 25.21 18.60
C THR A 303 -9.96 24.95 17.25
N ASP A 304 -10.65 25.95 16.68
CA ASP A 304 -11.21 25.89 15.33
C ASP A 304 -10.15 25.78 14.21
N LYS A 305 -8.85 25.92 14.54
CA LYS A 305 -7.74 25.81 13.60
C LYS A 305 -6.70 24.77 13.96
N PHE A 306 -6.63 24.34 15.20
CA PHE A 306 -5.65 23.34 15.63
C PHE A 306 -6.38 22.05 16.00
N VAL A 307 -6.29 21.10 15.10
CA VAL A 307 -7.10 19.87 15.13
C VAL A 307 -6.24 18.63 14.94
N LYS A 308 -6.70 17.54 15.54
CA LYS A 308 -6.17 16.20 15.34
C LYS A 308 -7.26 15.32 14.74
N VAL A 309 -6.96 14.64 13.65
CA VAL A 309 -7.84 13.66 13.02
C VAL A 309 -7.22 12.29 13.02
N ILE A 310 -8.06 11.26 13.08
CA ILE A 310 -7.65 9.86 13.12
C ILE A 310 -8.18 9.14 11.88
N SER A 311 -7.35 8.31 11.27
CA SER A 311 -7.76 7.44 10.16
C SER A 311 -7.11 6.07 10.26
N TRP A 312 -7.93 5.03 10.15
CA TRP A 312 -7.53 3.62 10.19
C TRP A 312 -7.21 3.08 8.81
N TYR A 313 -6.38 2.06 8.74
CA TYR A 313 -6.12 1.34 7.49
C TYR A 313 -5.58 -0.06 7.72
N ASP A 314 -6.11 -1.03 6.98
CA ASP A 314 -5.44 -2.32 6.82
C ASP A 314 -4.22 -2.09 5.90
N ASN A 315 -3.04 -2.18 6.49
CA ASN A 315 -1.79 -1.84 5.79
C ASN A 315 -1.38 -2.88 4.74
N GLU A 316 -2.09 -3.99 4.63
CA GLU A 316 -1.86 -5.07 3.67
C GLU A 316 -2.96 -5.12 2.59
N ILE A 317 -4.22 -5.35 2.98
CA ILE A 317 -5.34 -5.55 2.06
C ILE A 317 -5.73 -4.25 1.35
N GLY A 318 -5.93 -3.16 2.10
CA GLY A 318 -6.29 -1.87 1.51
C GLY A 318 -5.25 -1.42 0.49
N TYR A 319 -3.99 -1.45 0.88
CA TYR A 319 -2.86 -1.10 0.02
C TYR A 319 -2.76 -1.99 -1.23
N SER A 320 -2.89 -3.31 -1.07
CA SER A 320 -2.76 -4.26 -2.19
C SER A 320 -3.87 -4.09 -3.23
N ASN A 321 -5.10 -3.75 -2.80
CA ASN A 321 -6.18 -3.41 -3.72
C ASN A 321 -5.85 -2.16 -4.55
N LYS A 322 -5.23 -1.13 -3.94
CA LYS A 322 -4.87 0.11 -4.66
C LYS A 322 -3.73 -0.08 -5.66
N VAL A 323 -2.83 -1.05 -5.44
CA VAL A 323 -1.87 -1.46 -6.49
C VAL A 323 -2.61 -1.92 -7.75
N LEU A 324 -3.65 -2.74 -7.59
CA LEU A 324 -4.45 -3.23 -8.71
C LEU A 324 -5.32 -2.11 -9.34
N ASP A 325 -5.88 -1.23 -8.52
CA ASP A 325 -6.66 -0.08 -9.00
C ASP A 325 -5.79 0.88 -9.81
N LEU A 326 -4.54 1.12 -9.38
CA LEU A 326 -3.57 1.91 -10.14
C LEU A 326 -3.26 1.25 -11.49
N ILE A 327 -3.05 -0.07 -11.54
CA ILE A 327 -2.84 -0.81 -12.78
C ILE A 327 -4.05 -0.67 -13.70
N ALA A 328 -5.26 -0.82 -13.18
CA ALA A 328 -6.50 -0.67 -13.96
C ALA A 328 -6.63 0.76 -14.53
N HIS A 329 -6.29 1.78 -13.73
CA HIS A 329 -6.25 3.17 -14.19
C HIS A 329 -5.20 3.37 -15.30
N MET A 330 -3.97 2.86 -15.09
CA MET A 330 -2.90 2.91 -16.09
C MET A 330 -3.34 2.25 -17.39
N LYS A 331 -3.98 1.07 -17.31
CA LYS A 331 -4.49 0.34 -18.49
C LYS A 331 -5.54 1.15 -19.24
N LYS A 332 -6.45 1.81 -18.52
CA LYS A 332 -7.47 2.68 -19.12
C LYS A 332 -6.86 3.86 -19.89
N VAL A 333 -5.78 4.45 -19.36
CA VAL A 333 -5.10 5.59 -20.00
C VAL A 333 -4.27 5.15 -21.19
N ASN A 334 -3.61 3.99 -21.10
CA ASN A 334 -2.70 3.50 -22.14
C ASN A 334 -3.42 2.80 -23.33
N GLY A 335 -4.68 2.41 -23.17
CA GLY A 335 -5.49 1.72 -24.19
C GLY A 335 -5.37 0.21 -24.11
#